data_b0f5c978565953852c00f7f246190556
#
_entry.id   b0f5c978565953852c00f7f246190556
#
_cell.length_a   1.000
_cell.length_b   1.000
_cell.length_c   1.000
_cell.angle_alpha   90.00
_cell.angle_beta   90.00
_cell.angle_gamma   90.00
#
_symmetry.space_group_name_H-M   'P 1'
#
loop_
_entity.id
_entity.type
_entity.pdbx_description
1 polymer ?
#
loop_
_entity_poly.entity_id
_entity_poly.type
_entity_poly.pdbx_seq_one_letter_code
_entity_poly.pdbx_strand_id
1 'polypeptide(L)'
;LEDKNQSRTSLSELGEFKLIEHLTKHTVIHHKDSFKGIGDDCAVIGQGDIQTLVTTDLLVEGVHFDLSYMPLKHLGYKAVMVNLSDVYAMNGQAKQITVL
;
A
#
# COMPACT_ATOMS: atom_id res chain seq x y z
N LEU A 1 24.86 18.12 -1.84
CA LEU A 1 26.21 17.55 -1.93
C LEU A 1 26.14 16.04 -1.87
N GLU A 2 26.54 15.41 -2.95
CA GLU A 2 26.58 13.98 -3.02
C GLU A 2 27.78 13.43 -2.27
N ASP A 3 27.55 12.56 -1.33
CA ASP A 3 28.61 11.75 -0.78
C ASP A 3 29.01 10.74 -1.83
N LYS A 4 30.23 10.91 -2.38
CA LYS A 4 30.78 10.00 -3.40
C LYS A 4 30.95 8.56 -2.90
N ASN A 5 30.89 8.34 -1.59
CA ASN A 5 31.01 7.02 -0.97
C ASN A 5 29.64 6.34 -0.78
N GLN A 6 28.54 7.03 -1.01
CA GLN A 6 27.21 6.42 -0.97
C GLN A 6 26.88 5.79 -2.31
N SER A 7 26.72 4.49 -2.33
CA SER A 7 26.18 3.80 -3.48
C SER A 7 24.70 4.13 -3.65
N ARG A 8 24.32 4.54 -4.85
CA ARG A 8 22.92 4.75 -5.21
C ARG A 8 22.37 3.48 -5.82
N THR A 9 21.25 3.02 -5.31
CA THR A 9 20.52 1.90 -5.88
C THR A 9 19.38 2.45 -6.73
N SER A 10 19.30 2.06 -7.99
CA SER A 10 18.23 2.49 -8.86
C SER A 10 16.92 1.79 -8.49
N LEU A 11 15.78 2.45 -8.74
CA LEU A 11 14.45 1.88 -8.49
C LEU A 11 14.21 0.62 -9.34
N SER A 12 14.76 0.59 -10.55
CA SER A 12 14.64 -0.56 -11.44
C SER A 12 15.36 -1.81 -10.93
N GLU A 13 16.42 -1.63 -10.13
CA GLU A 13 17.16 -2.74 -9.53
C GLU A 13 16.44 -3.33 -8.32
N LEU A 14 15.74 -2.49 -7.56
CA LEU A 14 15.08 -2.91 -6.32
C LEU A 14 13.72 -3.57 -6.57
N GLY A 15 12.94 -3.06 -7.52
CA GLY A 15 11.52 -3.40 -7.61
C GLY A 15 10.72 -2.80 -6.46
N GLU A 16 9.39 -2.96 -6.49
CA GLU A 16 8.49 -2.32 -5.54
C GLU A 16 8.70 -2.79 -4.09
N PHE A 17 8.65 -4.08 -3.85
CA PHE A 17 8.74 -4.62 -2.49
C PHE A 17 10.11 -4.39 -1.86
N LYS A 18 11.18 -4.54 -2.63
CA LYS A 18 12.54 -4.27 -2.14
C LYS A 18 12.77 -2.79 -1.87
N LEU A 19 12.16 -1.91 -2.68
CA LEU A 19 12.21 -0.48 -2.42
C LEU A 19 11.52 -0.13 -1.10
N ILE A 20 10.34 -0.66 -0.85
CA ILE A 20 9.61 -0.47 0.40
C ILE A 20 10.45 -0.99 1.57
N GLU A 21 11.01 -2.19 1.46
CA GLU A 21 11.87 -2.77 2.47
C GLU A 21 13.08 -1.87 2.77
N HIS A 22 13.73 -1.37 1.73
CA HIS A 22 14.89 -0.48 1.86
C HIS A 22 14.53 0.85 2.55
N LEU A 23 13.41 1.46 2.18
CA LEU A 23 12.96 2.72 2.77
C LEU A 23 12.49 2.57 4.21
N THR A 24 12.01 1.40 4.58
CA THR A 24 11.36 1.15 5.88
C THR A 24 12.16 0.22 6.79
N LYS A 25 13.41 -0.07 6.46
CA LYS A 25 14.26 -1.02 7.20
C LYS A 25 14.45 -0.67 8.69
N HIS A 26 14.26 0.59 9.07
CA HIS A 26 14.35 1.06 10.45
C HIS A 26 12.98 1.21 11.12
N THR A 27 11.91 0.92 10.40
CA THR A 27 10.55 1.00 10.93
C THR A 27 10.22 -0.27 11.69
N VAL A 28 9.72 -0.12 12.91
CA VAL A 28 9.35 -1.24 13.77
C VAL A 28 7.91 -1.11 14.24
N ILE A 29 7.30 -2.24 14.55
CA ILE A 29 5.95 -2.28 15.14
C ILE A 29 6.08 -1.96 16.63
N HIS A 30 5.35 -0.94 17.08
CA HIS A 30 5.37 -0.50 18.47
C HIS A 30 4.16 -0.98 19.29
N HIS A 31 3.03 -1.21 18.63
CA HIS A 31 1.80 -1.60 19.30
C HIS A 31 1.60 -3.11 19.23
N LYS A 32 1.28 -3.72 20.37
CA LYS A 32 1.13 -5.18 20.50
C LYS A 32 0.02 -5.78 19.62
N ASP A 33 -1.00 -5.00 19.29
CA ASP A 33 -2.11 -5.46 18.45
C ASP A 33 -1.81 -5.36 16.96
N SER A 34 -0.67 -4.76 16.59
CA SER A 34 -0.22 -4.70 15.20
C SER A 34 0.62 -5.94 14.89
N PHE A 35 0.01 -6.93 14.27
CA PHE A 35 0.66 -8.21 13.97
C PHE A 35 1.53 -8.12 12.71
N LYS A 36 1.10 -7.35 11.73
CA LYS A 36 1.83 -7.15 10.49
C LYS A 36 1.66 -5.72 10.03
N GLY A 37 2.76 -5.02 9.86
CA GLY A 37 2.76 -3.66 9.32
C GLY A 37 3.14 -3.66 7.85
N ILE A 38 4.39 -3.33 7.56
CA ILE A 38 4.92 -3.18 6.21
C ILE A 38 5.36 -4.53 5.66
N GLY A 39 5.15 -4.78 4.37
CA GLY A 39 5.69 -5.93 3.66
C GLY A 39 4.66 -6.91 3.09
N ASP A 40 3.38 -6.54 3.10
CA ASP A 40 2.31 -7.30 2.47
C ASP A 40 1.22 -6.36 1.96
N ASP A 41 0.17 -6.90 1.35
CA ASP A 41 -0.90 -6.11 0.74
C ASP A 41 -1.73 -5.32 1.75
N CYS A 42 -1.83 -5.80 2.99
CA CYS A 42 -2.52 -5.11 4.08
C CYS A 42 -1.71 -5.14 5.36
N ALA A 43 -1.93 -4.14 6.22
CA ALA A 43 -1.57 -4.24 7.63
C ALA A 43 -2.56 -5.15 8.35
N VAL A 44 -2.09 -5.89 9.35
CA VAL A 44 -2.91 -6.79 10.17
C VAL A 44 -2.93 -6.30 11.61
N ILE A 45 -4.11 -5.97 12.09
CA ILE A 45 -4.33 -5.52 13.47
C ILE A 45 -5.21 -6.56 14.17
N GLY A 46 -4.75 -7.04 15.33
CA GLY A 46 -5.47 -8.04 16.10
C GLY A 46 -6.32 -7.41 17.19
N GLN A 47 -7.56 -7.90 17.34
CA GLN A 47 -8.45 -7.54 18.45
C GLN A 47 -9.16 -8.79 18.93
N GLY A 48 -8.71 -9.37 20.06
CA GLY A 48 -9.24 -10.64 20.54
C GLY A 48 -9.06 -11.76 19.52
N ASP A 49 -10.14 -12.42 19.16
CA ASP A 49 -10.15 -13.49 18.15
C ASP A 49 -10.31 -12.97 16.71
N ILE A 50 -10.41 -11.64 16.54
CA ILE A 50 -10.64 -11.00 15.25
C ILE A 50 -9.37 -10.30 14.80
N GLN A 51 -9.03 -10.46 13.54
CA GLN A 51 -7.98 -9.72 12.87
C GLN A 51 -8.60 -8.73 11.89
N THR A 52 -8.16 -7.47 11.95
CA THR A 52 -8.57 -6.42 11.04
C THR A 52 -7.47 -6.18 10.03
N LEU A 53 -7.82 -6.25 8.75
CA LEU A 53 -6.95 -5.88 7.65
C LEU A 53 -7.19 -4.42 7.28
N VAL A 54 -6.10 -3.67 7.15
CA VAL A 54 -6.16 -2.26 6.77
C VAL A 54 -5.23 -2.02 5.59
N THR A 55 -5.75 -1.43 4.53
CA THR A 55 -4.98 -1.03 3.37
C THR A 55 -5.42 0.34 2.88
N THR A 56 -4.55 1.00 2.15
CA THR A 56 -4.85 2.28 1.51
C THR A 56 -4.05 2.40 0.22
N ASP A 57 -4.70 2.94 -0.80
CA ASP A 57 -4.07 3.22 -2.08
C ASP A 57 -4.35 4.66 -2.50
N LEU A 58 -3.39 5.24 -3.18
CA LEU A 58 -3.48 6.56 -3.76
C LEU A 58 -3.48 6.46 -5.28
N LEU A 59 -4.47 7.06 -5.92
CA LEU A 59 -4.50 7.21 -7.37
C LEU A 59 -4.12 8.64 -7.75
N VAL A 60 -3.12 8.77 -8.61
CA VAL A 60 -2.59 10.07 -9.05
C VAL A 60 -2.84 10.22 -10.55
N GLU A 61 -3.46 11.35 -10.94
CA GLU A 61 -3.65 11.68 -12.35
C GLU A 61 -2.29 11.78 -13.07
N GLY A 62 -2.22 11.27 -14.28
CA GLY A 62 -1.00 11.19 -15.06
C GLY A 62 -0.08 10.01 -14.72
N VAL A 63 -0.36 9.30 -13.62
CA VAL A 63 0.36 8.10 -13.20
C VAL A 63 -0.53 6.87 -13.27
N HIS A 64 -1.67 6.90 -12.58
CA HIS A 64 -2.57 5.76 -12.48
C HIS A 64 -3.78 5.88 -13.41
N PHE A 65 -4.11 7.09 -13.81
CA PHE A 65 -5.23 7.38 -14.71
C PHE A 65 -5.01 8.72 -15.44
N ASP A 66 -5.83 8.97 -16.46
CA ASP A 66 -5.85 10.22 -17.19
C ASP A 66 -7.31 10.60 -17.44
N LEU A 67 -7.75 11.72 -16.88
CA LEU A 67 -9.13 12.20 -17.00
C LEU A 67 -9.52 12.55 -18.44
N SER A 68 -8.56 12.78 -19.34
CA SER A 68 -8.86 12.97 -20.77
C SER A 68 -9.39 11.69 -21.44
N TYR A 69 -9.12 10.53 -20.85
CA TYR A 69 -9.56 9.22 -21.37
C TYR A 69 -10.53 8.50 -20.45
N MET A 70 -10.37 8.65 -19.13
CA MET A 70 -11.12 7.88 -18.15
C MET A 70 -12.35 8.66 -17.65
N PRO A 71 -13.56 8.18 -17.88
CA PRO A 71 -14.74 8.76 -17.25
C PRO A 71 -14.68 8.70 -15.72
N LEU A 72 -15.22 9.71 -15.05
CA LEU A 72 -15.23 9.77 -13.58
C LEU A 72 -15.85 8.55 -12.93
N LYS A 73 -16.86 7.95 -13.56
CA LYS A 73 -17.48 6.71 -13.10
C LYS A 73 -16.47 5.56 -13.03
N HIS A 74 -15.62 5.43 -14.05
CA HIS A 74 -14.58 4.41 -14.09
C HIS A 74 -13.48 4.70 -13.09
N LEU A 75 -13.13 5.96 -12.88
CA LEU A 75 -12.17 6.35 -11.86
C LEU A 75 -12.66 5.97 -10.46
N GLY A 76 -13.93 6.26 -10.15
CA GLY A 76 -14.54 5.87 -8.88
C GLY A 76 -14.52 4.36 -8.67
N TYR A 77 -14.87 3.60 -9.70
CA TYR A 77 -14.80 2.14 -9.67
C TYR A 77 -13.37 1.64 -9.40
N LYS A 78 -12.40 2.18 -10.12
CA LYS A 78 -10.99 1.82 -9.94
C LYS A 78 -10.50 2.15 -8.52
N ALA A 79 -10.85 3.31 -8.00
CA ALA A 79 -10.45 3.72 -6.65
C ALA A 79 -10.91 2.74 -5.56
N VAL A 80 -12.10 2.17 -5.73
CA VAL A 80 -12.61 1.14 -4.81
C VAL A 80 -11.94 -0.21 -5.07
N MET A 81 -11.87 -0.63 -6.31
CA MET A 81 -11.41 -1.97 -6.67
C MET A 81 -9.93 -2.21 -6.36
N VAL A 82 -9.06 -1.22 -6.48
CA VAL A 82 -7.63 -1.40 -6.13
C VAL A 82 -7.46 -1.70 -4.64
N ASN A 83 -8.30 -1.12 -3.79
CA ASN A 83 -8.28 -1.39 -2.35
C ASN A 83 -8.93 -2.73 -2.01
N LEU A 84 -10.04 -3.07 -2.65
CA LEU A 84 -10.70 -4.36 -2.44
C LEU A 84 -9.79 -5.53 -2.85
N SER A 85 -9.02 -5.38 -3.93
CA SER A 85 -8.12 -6.42 -4.39
C SER A 85 -7.06 -6.76 -3.35
N ASP A 86 -6.53 -5.78 -2.63
CA ASP A 86 -5.55 -5.99 -1.57
C ASP A 86 -6.16 -6.75 -0.38
N VAL A 87 -7.38 -6.41 0.01
CA VAL A 87 -8.11 -7.12 1.07
C VAL A 87 -8.38 -8.56 0.66
N TYR A 88 -8.81 -8.79 -0.57
CA TYR A 88 -9.09 -10.14 -1.07
C TYR A 88 -7.82 -10.97 -1.22
N ALA A 89 -6.68 -10.35 -1.60
CA ALA A 89 -5.39 -11.02 -1.66
C ALA A 89 -4.95 -11.57 -0.31
N MET A 90 -5.38 -10.94 0.78
CA MET A 90 -5.14 -11.39 2.17
C MET A 90 -6.26 -12.27 2.71
N ASN A 91 -7.15 -12.76 1.85
CA ASN A 91 -8.32 -13.60 2.21
C ASN A 91 -9.25 -12.93 3.22
N GLY A 92 -9.36 -11.61 3.14
CA GLY A 92 -10.20 -10.82 4.03
C GLY A 92 -11.59 -10.56 3.47
N GLN A 93 -12.47 -10.09 4.34
CA GLN A 93 -13.79 -9.62 3.98
C GLN A 93 -13.83 -8.10 4.09
N ALA A 94 -14.09 -7.40 2.99
CA ALA A 94 -14.18 -5.94 2.99
C ALA A 94 -15.42 -5.47 3.76
N LYS A 95 -15.24 -4.55 4.67
CA LYS A 95 -16.30 -4.03 5.56
C LYS A 95 -16.55 -2.56 5.38
N GLN A 96 -15.50 -1.77 5.32
CA GLN A 96 -15.59 -0.32 5.33
C GLN A 96 -14.57 0.29 4.39
N ILE A 97 -14.89 1.44 3.84
CA ILE A 97 -14.00 2.21 2.99
C ILE A 97 -14.11 3.69 3.35
N THR A 98 -13.00 4.39 3.29
CA THR A 98 -12.94 5.85 3.38
C THR A 98 -12.40 6.40 2.08
N VAL A 99 -12.97 7.50 1.62
CA VAL A 99 -12.55 8.16 0.38
C VAL A 99 -12.23 9.63 0.68
N LEU A 100 -11.05 10.05 0.24
CA LEU A 100 -10.58 11.43 0.37
C LEU A 100 -10.49 12.10 -0.99
#